data_39d82344165026779dadeef6071dd4b3
#
_entry.id   39d82344165026779dadeef6071dd4b3
#
_cell.length_a   1.000
_cell.length_b   1.000
_cell.length_c   1.000
_cell.angle_alpha   90.00
_cell.angle_beta   90.00
_cell.angle_gamma   90.00
#
_symmetry.space_group_name_H-M   'P 1'
#
loop_
_entity.id
_entity.type
_entity.pdbx_description
1 polymer ?
#
loop_
_entity_poly.entity_id
_entity_poly.type
_entity_poly.pdbx_seq_one_letter_code
_entity_poly.pdbx_strand_id
1 'polypeptide(L)'
;MTGSSPLRRGAVPALDVLGRLTDRDRLICRVLWEHRILTTEQVCDLCFTSLVSAQHRLVALWRLGVLDRFRSICPVGSESWRYTLGPLGAGLVAAERGVDPPRASVLRDRVVALAAGQRTAHTLGVNGFFCALHAAARSRPDAAVGTWWSERRCAAEWGDFARPDAYGVWEEGGDRVEFFVEHDTGTGTGTGTGTLARVAAKLDGYRDLAEAEGAARPVLFWLAQPGREPALRRALEGTALPVATAAACTGSPADAVWLALGEAAPRRRLIELAERATVPSR
;
A
#
# COMPACT_ATOMS: atom_id res chain seq x y z
N MET A 1 -20.64 -28.34 -7.02
CA MET A 1 -19.35 -29.03 -6.97
C MET A 1 -18.87 -29.21 -8.40
N THR A 2 -18.05 -28.32 -8.90
CA THR A 2 -17.29 -28.51 -10.14
C THR A 2 -15.86 -28.10 -9.87
N GLY A 3 -15.04 -29.13 -9.58
CA GLY A 3 -13.64 -28.98 -9.33
C GLY A 3 -12.92 -28.51 -10.59
N SER A 4 -12.32 -27.33 -10.52
CA SER A 4 -11.34 -26.90 -11.49
C SER A 4 -10.07 -27.71 -11.24
N SER A 5 -9.83 -28.70 -12.10
CA SER A 5 -8.60 -29.50 -12.10
C SER A 5 -7.40 -28.58 -12.27
N PRO A 6 -6.34 -28.69 -11.45
CA PRO A 6 -5.13 -27.91 -11.67
C PRO A 6 -4.50 -28.38 -12.98
N LEU A 7 -4.50 -27.52 -13.99
CA LEU A 7 -3.68 -27.71 -15.18
C LEU A 7 -2.25 -28.05 -14.75
N ARG A 8 -1.76 -29.27 -15.07
CA ARG A 8 -0.38 -29.65 -14.83
C ARG A 8 0.52 -28.65 -15.52
N ARG A 9 1.18 -27.81 -14.72
CA ARG A 9 2.23 -26.91 -15.19
C ARG A 9 3.35 -27.77 -15.71
N GLY A 10 3.62 -27.74 -17.03
CA GLY A 10 4.83 -28.33 -17.59
C GLY A 10 6.03 -27.71 -16.84
N ALA A 11 6.88 -28.56 -16.29
CA ALA A 11 8.02 -28.12 -15.49
C ALA A 11 9.04 -27.44 -16.42
N VAL A 12 8.90 -26.12 -16.61
CA VAL A 12 9.97 -25.30 -17.19
C VAL A 12 11.06 -25.21 -16.14
N PRO A 13 12.34 -25.51 -16.46
CA PRO A 13 13.43 -25.38 -15.51
C PRO A 13 13.46 -23.98 -14.91
N ALA A 14 13.65 -23.87 -13.60
CA ALA A 14 13.62 -22.58 -12.89
C ALA A 14 14.60 -21.55 -13.48
N LEU A 15 15.78 -22.00 -13.92
CA LEU A 15 16.79 -21.16 -14.57
C LEU A 15 16.30 -20.55 -15.89
N ASP A 16 15.54 -21.30 -16.71
CA ASP A 16 14.98 -20.79 -17.96
C ASP A 16 13.91 -19.73 -17.72
N VAL A 17 13.16 -19.87 -16.62
CA VAL A 17 12.17 -18.85 -16.21
C VAL A 17 12.88 -17.57 -15.77
N LEU A 18 13.90 -17.70 -14.95
CA LEU A 18 14.65 -16.53 -14.41
C LEU A 18 15.28 -15.69 -15.52
N GLY A 19 15.81 -16.34 -16.59
CA GLY A 19 16.37 -15.65 -17.76
C GLY A 19 15.33 -14.88 -18.61
N ARG A 20 14.04 -15.15 -18.43
CA ARG A 20 12.94 -14.48 -19.16
C ARG A 20 12.28 -13.35 -18.38
N LEU A 21 12.69 -13.13 -17.12
CA LEU A 21 12.13 -12.08 -16.29
C LEU A 21 12.78 -10.73 -16.61
N THR A 22 11.93 -9.74 -16.86
CA THR A 22 12.34 -8.34 -17.03
C THR A 22 12.52 -7.66 -15.69
N ASP A 23 13.14 -6.48 -15.67
CA ASP A 23 13.27 -5.68 -14.44
C ASP A 23 11.91 -5.32 -13.84
N ARG A 24 10.91 -5.10 -14.69
CA ARG A 24 9.51 -4.90 -14.28
C ARG A 24 8.95 -6.10 -13.53
N ASP A 25 9.23 -7.31 -13.97
CA ASP A 25 8.77 -8.53 -13.30
C ASP A 25 9.45 -8.70 -11.94
N ARG A 26 10.74 -8.37 -11.86
CA ARG A 26 11.50 -8.35 -10.62
C ARG A 26 10.95 -7.31 -9.65
N LEU A 27 10.62 -6.11 -10.13
CA LEU A 27 9.95 -5.07 -9.34
C LEU A 27 8.62 -5.59 -8.75
N ILE A 28 7.76 -6.20 -9.57
CA ILE A 28 6.50 -6.79 -9.13
C ILE A 28 6.75 -7.84 -8.03
N CYS A 29 7.74 -8.71 -8.21
CA CYS A 29 8.09 -9.72 -7.20
C CYS A 29 8.56 -9.09 -5.89
N ARG A 30 9.42 -8.07 -5.92
CA ARG A 30 9.91 -7.36 -4.73
C ARG A 30 8.79 -6.65 -3.98
N VAL A 31 7.89 -5.99 -4.72
CA VAL A 31 6.71 -5.32 -4.13
C VAL A 31 5.77 -6.34 -3.50
N LEU A 32 5.48 -7.46 -4.16
CA LEU A 32 4.64 -8.52 -3.58
C LEU A 32 5.29 -9.26 -2.40
N TRP A 33 6.62 -9.31 -2.32
CA TRP A 33 7.33 -9.83 -1.16
C TRP A 33 7.09 -8.97 0.09
N GLU A 34 7.15 -7.67 -0.08
CA GLU A 34 6.96 -6.70 1.01
C GLU A 34 5.47 -6.50 1.34
N HIS A 35 4.65 -6.26 0.32
CA HIS A 35 3.26 -5.80 0.46
C HIS A 35 2.21 -6.90 0.25
N ARG A 36 2.66 -8.13 -0.04
CA ARG A 36 1.89 -9.39 -0.05
C ARG A 36 0.91 -9.56 -1.20
N ILE A 37 0.15 -8.53 -1.59
CA ILE A 37 -0.98 -8.64 -2.52
C ILE A 37 -1.16 -7.36 -3.32
N LEU A 38 -1.45 -7.50 -4.62
CA LEU A 38 -1.85 -6.40 -5.51
C LEU A 38 -2.99 -6.87 -6.41
N THR A 39 -3.86 -5.96 -6.83
CA THR A 39 -4.82 -6.22 -7.92
C THR A 39 -4.16 -6.01 -9.28
N THR A 40 -4.86 -6.41 -10.34
CA THR A 40 -4.41 -6.17 -11.73
C THR A 40 -4.19 -4.68 -11.99
N GLU A 41 -5.13 -3.84 -11.55
CA GLU A 41 -5.12 -2.39 -11.72
C GLU A 41 -3.94 -1.78 -10.96
N GLN A 42 -3.71 -2.20 -9.71
CA GLN A 42 -2.58 -1.75 -8.90
C GLN A 42 -1.24 -2.10 -9.53
N VAL A 43 -1.10 -3.29 -10.13
CA VAL A 43 0.11 -3.64 -10.88
C VAL A 43 0.24 -2.78 -12.15
N CYS A 44 -0.88 -2.44 -12.80
CA CYS A 44 -0.86 -1.49 -13.91
C CYS A 44 -0.36 -0.13 -13.45
N ASP A 45 -0.93 0.41 -12.38
CA ASP A 45 -0.52 1.69 -11.78
C ASP A 45 0.93 1.69 -11.31
N LEU A 46 1.43 0.57 -10.80
CA LEU A 46 2.81 0.42 -10.36
C LEU A 46 3.81 0.55 -11.52
N CYS A 47 3.58 -0.14 -12.65
CA CYS A 47 4.64 -0.29 -13.64
C CYS A 47 4.19 -0.53 -15.11
N PHE A 48 2.93 -0.34 -15.45
CA PHE A 48 2.46 -0.42 -16.84
C PHE A 48 1.73 0.85 -17.26
N THR A 49 1.69 1.08 -18.57
CA THR A 49 0.93 2.18 -19.18
C THR A 49 -0.41 1.70 -19.76
N SER A 50 -0.65 0.39 -19.80
CA SER A 50 -1.85 -0.23 -20.35
C SER A 50 -2.30 -1.40 -19.50
N LEU A 51 -3.58 -1.39 -19.11
CA LEU A 51 -4.20 -2.47 -18.34
C LEU A 51 -4.15 -3.81 -19.10
N VAL A 52 -4.35 -3.78 -20.42
CA VAL A 52 -4.28 -4.98 -21.26
C VAL A 52 -2.89 -5.61 -21.23
N SER A 53 -1.83 -4.79 -21.33
CA SER A 53 -0.45 -5.25 -21.23
C SER A 53 -0.14 -5.85 -19.85
N ALA A 54 -0.62 -5.20 -18.78
CA ALA A 54 -0.50 -5.71 -17.41
C ALA A 54 -1.20 -7.08 -17.29
N GLN A 55 -2.45 -7.20 -17.76
CA GLN A 55 -3.21 -8.45 -17.72
C GLN A 55 -2.48 -9.59 -18.43
N HIS A 56 -2.02 -9.38 -19.67
CA HIS A 56 -1.29 -10.39 -20.44
C HIS A 56 -0.01 -10.83 -19.72
N ARG A 57 0.78 -9.86 -19.20
CA ARG A 57 2.02 -10.19 -18.49
C ARG A 57 1.76 -10.92 -17.18
N LEU A 58 0.79 -10.50 -16.39
CA LEU A 58 0.43 -11.14 -15.13
C LEU A 58 -0.06 -12.58 -15.34
N VAL A 59 -0.84 -12.85 -16.40
CA VAL A 59 -1.24 -14.22 -16.77
C VAL A 59 -0.03 -15.06 -17.16
N ALA A 60 0.93 -14.51 -17.89
CA ALA A 60 2.16 -15.21 -18.23
C ALA A 60 2.98 -15.55 -16.99
N LEU A 61 3.19 -14.61 -16.09
CA LEU A 61 3.93 -14.82 -14.83
C LEU A 61 3.23 -15.84 -13.91
N TRP A 62 1.91 -15.83 -13.86
CA TRP A 62 1.14 -16.84 -13.15
C TRP A 62 1.31 -18.23 -13.75
N ARG A 63 1.24 -18.36 -15.08
CA ARG A 63 1.46 -19.64 -15.78
C ARG A 63 2.86 -20.20 -15.53
N LEU A 64 3.86 -19.34 -15.46
CA LEU A 64 5.24 -19.70 -15.12
C LEU A 64 5.44 -20.07 -13.64
N GLY A 65 4.48 -19.79 -12.75
CA GLY A 65 4.61 -20.02 -11.31
C GLY A 65 5.44 -18.96 -10.58
N VAL A 66 5.73 -17.84 -11.23
CA VAL A 66 6.34 -16.65 -10.61
C VAL A 66 5.34 -15.98 -9.68
N LEU A 67 4.07 -15.89 -10.10
CA LEU A 67 2.97 -15.37 -9.31
C LEU A 67 1.93 -16.46 -9.04
N ASP A 68 1.19 -16.30 -7.96
CA ASP A 68 -0.10 -16.93 -7.73
C ASP A 68 -1.21 -15.88 -7.81
N ARG A 69 -2.46 -16.32 -8.02
CA ARG A 69 -3.61 -15.43 -8.09
C ARG A 69 -4.87 -16.07 -7.56
N PHE A 70 -5.74 -15.24 -7.05
CA PHE A 70 -7.11 -15.60 -6.66
C PHE A 70 -8.06 -14.44 -6.90
N ARG A 71 -9.34 -14.68 -6.83
CA ARG A 71 -10.39 -13.67 -6.83
C ARG A 71 -11.54 -14.14 -5.97
N SER A 72 -12.28 -13.22 -5.36
CA SER A 72 -13.51 -13.56 -4.65
C SER A 72 -14.60 -13.96 -5.65
N ILE A 73 -15.48 -14.86 -5.22
CA ILE A 73 -16.66 -15.21 -5.98
C ILE A 73 -17.73 -14.17 -5.64
N CYS A 74 -18.13 -13.38 -6.65
CA CYS A 74 -19.24 -12.44 -6.51
C CYS A 74 -20.51 -13.03 -7.14
N PRO A 75 -21.68 -12.79 -6.53
CA PRO A 75 -22.97 -13.24 -7.10
C PRO A 75 -23.24 -12.61 -8.48
N VAL A 76 -22.78 -11.37 -8.70
CA VAL A 76 -22.93 -10.64 -9.96
C VAL A 76 -21.58 -10.02 -10.34
N GLY A 77 -21.15 -10.27 -11.58
CA GLY A 77 -19.88 -9.75 -12.10
C GLY A 77 -18.66 -10.58 -11.70
N SER A 78 -17.48 -10.04 -11.89
CA SER A 78 -16.22 -10.63 -11.45
C SER A 78 -15.35 -9.55 -10.82
N GLU A 79 -14.84 -9.81 -9.63
CA GLU A 79 -13.80 -8.97 -9.04
C GLU A 79 -12.48 -9.07 -9.82
N SER A 80 -11.67 -8.04 -9.71
CA SER A 80 -10.32 -8.02 -10.25
C SER A 80 -9.48 -9.16 -9.66
N TRP A 81 -8.60 -9.73 -10.49
CA TRP A 81 -7.63 -10.69 -10.01
C TRP A 81 -6.69 -10.05 -9.00
N ARG A 82 -6.45 -10.77 -7.92
CA ARG A 82 -5.49 -10.44 -6.87
C ARG A 82 -4.29 -11.36 -7.03
N TYR A 83 -3.11 -10.76 -7.07
CA TYR A 83 -1.84 -11.46 -7.27
C TYR A 83 -1.01 -11.45 -6.01
N THR A 84 -0.31 -12.55 -5.77
CA THR A 84 0.68 -12.74 -4.72
C THR A 84 1.87 -13.51 -5.28
N LEU A 85 2.96 -13.65 -4.53
CA LEU A 85 4.10 -14.42 -5.00
C LEU A 85 3.77 -15.89 -5.14
N GLY A 86 4.12 -16.46 -6.29
CA GLY A 86 4.25 -17.90 -6.50
C GLY A 86 5.62 -18.42 -6.04
N PRO A 87 5.82 -19.75 -6.04
CA PRO A 87 7.06 -20.36 -5.56
C PRO A 87 8.33 -19.85 -6.26
N LEU A 88 8.29 -19.64 -7.58
CA LEU A 88 9.46 -19.16 -8.33
C LEU A 88 9.77 -17.69 -8.04
N GLY A 89 8.73 -16.84 -7.94
CA GLY A 89 8.92 -15.43 -7.57
C GLY A 89 9.43 -15.27 -6.14
N ALA A 90 8.93 -16.10 -5.22
CA ALA A 90 9.41 -16.09 -3.84
C ALA A 90 10.88 -16.55 -3.75
N GLY A 91 11.25 -17.58 -4.51
CA GLY A 91 12.63 -18.06 -4.62
C GLY A 91 13.58 -17.00 -5.20
N LEU A 92 13.12 -16.26 -6.24
CA LEU A 92 13.89 -15.18 -6.83
C LEU A 92 14.21 -14.09 -5.79
N VAL A 93 13.18 -13.58 -5.10
CA VAL A 93 13.39 -12.48 -4.13
C VAL A 93 14.19 -12.95 -2.92
N ALA A 94 14.01 -14.21 -2.49
CA ALA A 94 14.80 -14.79 -1.41
C ALA A 94 16.30 -14.85 -1.78
N ALA A 95 16.61 -15.28 -3.01
CA ALA A 95 17.99 -15.30 -3.52
C ALA A 95 18.59 -13.88 -3.62
N GLU A 96 17.82 -12.89 -4.12
CA GLU A 96 18.26 -11.49 -4.16
C GLU A 96 18.55 -10.91 -2.76
N ARG A 97 17.87 -11.41 -1.73
CA ARG A 97 18.03 -10.96 -0.33
C ARG A 97 18.98 -11.83 0.50
N GLY A 98 19.53 -12.91 -0.06
CA GLY A 98 20.38 -13.83 0.67
C GLY A 98 19.67 -14.58 1.82
N VAL A 99 18.37 -14.86 1.68
CA VAL A 99 17.57 -15.56 2.68
C VAL A 99 16.96 -16.84 2.10
N ASP A 100 16.58 -17.77 2.97
CA ASP A 100 15.90 -19.00 2.53
C ASP A 100 14.52 -18.71 1.96
N PRO A 101 14.13 -19.35 0.82
CA PRO A 101 12.80 -19.19 0.27
C PRO A 101 11.74 -19.82 1.18
N PRO A 102 10.55 -19.22 1.30
CA PRO A 102 9.47 -19.81 2.06
C PRO A 102 9.01 -21.11 1.43
N ARG A 103 8.66 -22.10 2.25
CA ARG A 103 8.14 -23.39 1.81
C ARG A 103 6.84 -23.20 1.01
N ALA A 104 6.59 -24.06 0.03
CA ALA A 104 5.39 -24.00 -0.81
C ALA A 104 4.07 -24.11 -0.02
N SER A 105 4.06 -24.84 1.12
CA SER A 105 2.92 -24.86 2.05
C SER A 105 2.63 -23.48 2.62
N VAL A 106 3.67 -22.79 3.10
CA VAL A 106 3.54 -21.44 3.65
C VAL A 106 2.98 -20.44 2.63
N LEU A 107 3.39 -20.55 1.36
CA LEU A 107 2.85 -19.71 0.28
C LEU A 107 1.36 -20.00 0.04
N ARG A 108 0.96 -21.28 0.01
CA ARG A 108 -0.45 -21.66 -0.13
C ARG A 108 -1.30 -21.18 1.04
N ASP A 109 -0.81 -21.35 2.27
CA ASP A 109 -1.50 -20.88 3.48
C ASP A 109 -1.69 -19.36 3.46
N ARG A 110 -0.69 -18.62 2.95
CA ARG A 110 -0.80 -17.16 2.73
C ARG A 110 -1.90 -16.80 1.72
N VAL A 111 -2.01 -17.52 0.61
CA VAL A 111 -3.09 -17.30 -0.37
C VAL A 111 -4.46 -17.52 0.27
N VAL A 112 -4.63 -18.61 1.03
CA VAL A 112 -5.89 -18.91 1.73
C VAL A 112 -6.20 -17.82 2.76
N ALA A 113 -5.22 -17.42 3.57
CA ALA A 113 -5.38 -16.36 4.57
C ALA A 113 -5.76 -15.01 3.93
N LEU A 114 -5.15 -14.65 2.80
CA LEU A 114 -5.50 -13.44 2.05
C LEU A 114 -6.88 -13.54 1.42
N ALA A 115 -7.29 -14.70 0.91
CA ALA A 115 -8.61 -14.88 0.30
C ALA A 115 -9.75 -14.78 1.33
N ALA A 116 -9.54 -15.28 2.55
CA ALA A 116 -10.52 -15.28 3.65
C ALA A 116 -10.39 -14.05 4.57
N GLY A 117 -9.30 -13.29 4.47
CA GLY A 117 -8.94 -12.26 5.45
C GLY A 117 -9.75 -10.98 5.33
N GLN A 118 -10.36 -10.55 6.42
CA GLN A 118 -11.05 -9.24 6.53
C GLN A 118 -10.08 -8.05 6.33
N ARG A 119 -8.79 -8.23 6.64
CA ARG A 119 -7.75 -7.20 6.45
C ARG A 119 -7.28 -7.04 5.00
N THR A 120 -7.67 -7.95 4.10
CA THR A 120 -7.24 -7.90 2.69
C THR A 120 -7.69 -6.62 1.99
N ALA A 121 -8.92 -6.16 2.24
CA ALA A 121 -9.42 -4.90 1.70
C ALA A 121 -8.60 -3.70 2.20
N HIS A 122 -8.24 -3.69 3.50
CA HIS A 122 -7.38 -2.67 4.08
C HIS A 122 -5.99 -2.67 3.43
N THR A 123 -5.34 -3.83 3.35
CA THR A 123 -4.02 -3.96 2.70
C THR A 123 -4.06 -3.50 1.24
N LEU A 124 -5.10 -3.86 0.49
CA LEU A 124 -5.27 -3.39 -0.89
C LEU A 124 -5.50 -1.88 -0.97
N GLY A 125 -6.20 -1.28 -0.01
CA GLY A 125 -6.38 0.17 0.05
C GLY A 125 -5.05 0.92 0.26
N VAL A 126 -4.23 0.45 1.21
CA VAL A 126 -2.88 0.98 1.44
C VAL A 126 -2.00 0.81 0.20
N ASN A 127 -2.01 -0.38 -0.39
CA ASN A 127 -1.22 -0.65 -1.61
C ASN A 127 -1.70 0.20 -2.79
N GLY A 128 -3.01 0.44 -2.92
CA GLY A 128 -3.59 1.30 -3.94
C GLY A 128 -3.10 2.74 -3.86
N PHE A 129 -2.95 3.26 -2.65
CA PHE A 129 -2.38 4.59 -2.41
C PHE A 129 -0.97 4.72 -3.05
N PHE A 130 -0.08 3.80 -2.76
CA PHE A 130 1.29 3.86 -3.28
C PHE A 130 1.37 3.51 -4.77
N CYS A 131 0.55 2.59 -5.26
CA CYS A 131 0.47 2.33 -6.70
C CYS A 131 0.03 3.57 -7.48
N ALA A 132 -0.93 4.34 -6.94
CA ALA A 132 -1.35 5.62 -7.52
C ALA A 132 -0.21 6.67 -7.47
N LEU A 133 0.61 6.71 -6.42
CA LEU A 133 1.83 7.54 -6.39
C LEU A 133 2.82 7.13 -7.48
N HIS A 134 3.05 5.84 -7.68
CA HIS A 134 3.90 5.34 -8.77
C HIS A 134 3.34 5.71 -10.15
N ALA A 135 2.01 5.67 -10.34
CA ALA A 135 1.38 6.12 -11.57
C ALA A 135 1.58 7.63 -11.79
N ALA A 136 1.43 8.43 -10.74
CA ALA A 136 1.69 9.88 -10.77
C ALA A 136 3.16 10.18 -11.11
N ALA A 137 4.11 9.50 -10.48
CA ALA A 137 5.54 9.65 -10.75
C ALA A 137 5.89 9.38 -12.23
N ARG A 138 5.28 8.35 -12.85
CA ARG A 138 5.52 8.07 -14.27
C ARG A 138 5.04 9.18 -15.22
N SER A 139 4.10 10.01 -14.81
CA SER A 139 3.58 11.14 -15.58
C SER A 139 4.31 12.46 -15.29
N ARG A 140 5.20 12.49 -14.32
CA ARG A 140 5.93 13.66 -13.83
C ARG A 140 7.42 13.36 -13.84
N PRO A 141 8.22 14.00 -14.74
CA PRO A 141 9.64 13.68 -14.90
C PRO A 141 10.50 13.93 -13.67
N ASP A 142 10.06 14.84 -12.81
CA ASP A 142 10.73 15.32 -11.61
C ASP A 142 10.16 14.72 -10.31
N ALA A 143 9.34 13.66 -10.42
CA ALA A 143 8.71 13.02 -9.29
C ALA A 143 9.08 11.55 -9.13
N ALA A 144 9.23 11.10 -7.89
CA ALA A 144 9.54 9.71 -7.54
C ALA A 144 8.90 9.27 -6.22
N VAL A 145 8.63 7.97 -6.11
CA VAL A 145 8.39 7.30 -4.82
C VAL A 145 9.74 6.82 -4.30
N GLY A 146 10.35 7.56 -3.40
CA GLY A 146 11.65 7.24 -2.83
C GLY A 146 11.61 6.04 -1.88
N THR A 147 10.53 5.92 -1.10
CA THR A 147 10.36 4.84 -0.12
C THR A 147 8.89 4.44 -0.02
N TRP A 148 8.67 3.14 0.18
CA TRP A 148 7.38 2.55 0.51
C TRP A 148 7.58 1.36 1.45
N TRP A 149 7.25 1.55 2.74
CA TRP A 149 7.31 0.50 3.76
C TRP A 149 5.93 -0.03 4.09
N SER A 150 5.87 -1.34 4.32
CA SER A 150 4.66 -2.00 4.80
C SER A 150 4.43 -1.78 6.29
N GLU A 151 3.19 -2.00 6.79
CA GLU A 151 2.85 -2.03 8.21
C GLU A 151 3.84 -2.88 9.03
N ARG A 152 4.22 -4.05 8.50
CA ARG A 152 5.17 -4.95 9.15
C ARG A 152 6.55 -4.31 9.33
N ARG A 153 7.04 -3.58 8.32
CA ARG A 153 8.32 -2.91 8.38
C ARG A 153 8.26 -1.70 9.31
N CYS A 154 7.19 -0.93 9.27
CA CYS A 154 6.95 0.15 10.22
C CYS A 154 6.88 -0.36 11.66
N ALA A 155 6.21 -1.49 11.91
CA ALA A 155 6.14 -2.10 13.23
C ALA A 155 7.50 -2.63 13.73
N ALA A 156 8.39 -3.04 12.83
CA ALA A 156 9.76 -3.45 13.21
C ALA A 156 10.65 -2.24 13.56
N GLU A 157 10.41 -1.09 12.94
CA GLU A 157 11.18 0.14 13.15
C GLU A 157 10.67 0.96 14.33
N TRP A 158 9.34 1.15 14.40
CA TRP A 158 8.71 2.09 15.34
C TRP A 158 7.64 1.45 16.24
N GLY A 159 7.55 0.13 16.28
CA GLY A 159 6.45 -0.57 16.93
C GLY A 159 6.30 -0.35 18.43
N ASP A 160 7.32 0.18 19.09
CA ASP A 160 7.28 0.57 20.51
C ASP A 160 6.51 1.90 20.71
N PHE A 161 6.43 2.74 19.70
CA PHE A 161 5.73 4.03 19.71
C PHE A 161 4.46 3.98 18.88
N ALA A 162 4.59 3.72 17.57
CA ALA A 162 3.50 3.77 16.62
C ALA A 162 3.57 2.61 15.62
N ARG A 163 2.39 2.20 15.11
CA ARG A 163 2.28 1.19 14.04
C ARG A 163 1.52 1.76 12.86
N PRO A 164 2.19 2.56 12.02
CA PRO A 164 1.60 3.07 10.78
C PRO A 164 1.16 1.93 9.87
N ASP A 165 0.06 2.13 9.13
CA ASP A 165 -0.33 1.19 8.08
C ASP A 165 0.71 1.15 6.95
N ALA A 166 1.39 2.28 6.69
CA ALA A 166 2.58 2.38 5.84
C ALA A 166 3.38 3.65 6.14
N TYR A 167 4.64 3.66 5.68
CA TYR A 167 5.49 4.84 5.62
C TYR A 167 5.94 5.06 4.18
N GLY A 168 5.99 6.31 3.76
CA GLY A 168 6.41 6.70 2.43
C GLY A 168 7.29 7.92 2.36
N VAL A 169 8.04 8.00 1.25
CA VAL A 169 8.77 9.19 0.84
C VAL A 169 8.33 9.54 -0.58
N TRP A 170 7.88 10.77 -0.75
CA TRP A 170 7.57 11.34 -2.05
C TRP A 170 8.53 12.47 -2.36
N GLU A 171 9.07 12.46 -3.56
CA GLU A 171 9.99 13.45 -4.08
C GLU A 171 9.38 14.09 -5.33
N GLU A 172 9.43 15.42 -5.44
CA GLU A 172 8.89 16.16 -6.59
C GLU A 172 9.49 17.56 -6.66
N GLY A 173 9.99 17.96 -7.84
CA GLY A 173 10.55 19.31 -8.06
C GLY A 173 11.81 19.63 -7.25
N GLY A 174 12.51 18.63 -6.74
CA GLY A 174 13.67 18.77 -5.85
C GLY A 174 13.32 18.80 -4.37
N ASP A 175 12.03 18.88 -4.02
CA ASP A 175 11.53 18.79 -2.65
C ASP A 175 11.24 17.33 -2.27
N ARG A 176 11.18 17.08 -0.95
CA ARG A 176 10.95 15.74 -0.38
C ARG A 176 10.01 15.83 0.81
N VAL A 177 9.03 14.92 0.87
CA VAL A 177 8.17 14.74 2.04
C VAL A 177 8.20 13.29 2.50
N GLU A 178 8.46 13.09 3.78
CA GLU A 178 8.34 11.82 4.50
C GLU A 178 7.00 11.82 5.24
N PHE A 179 6.25 10.71 5.18
CA PHE A 179 4.92 10.68 5.77
C PHE A 179 4.52 9.28 6.23
N PHE A 180 3.63 9.22 7.19
CA PHE A 180 2.90 8.02 7.58
C PHE A 180 1.53 7.98 6.91
N VAL A 181 1.04 6.79 6.58
CA VAL A 181 -0.30 6.57 6.02
C VAL A 181 -1.13 5.76 7.00
N GLU A 182 -2.35 6.24 7.23
CA GLU A 182 -3.44 5.55 7.91
C GLU A 182 -4.61 5.38 6.94
N HIS A 183 -5.01 4.14 6.66
CA HIS A 183 -6.08 3.86 5.73
C HIS A 183 -7.39 3.49 6.44
N ASP A 184 -8.43 4.31 6.28
CA ASP A 184 -9.76 4.03 6.79
C ASP A 184 -10.64 3.40 5.69
N THR A 185 -10.88 2.09 5.81
CA THR A 185 -11.75 1.34 4.90
C THR A 185 -13.23 1.67 5.03
N GLY A 186 -13.63 2.37 6.10
CA GLY A 186 -15.04 2.67 6.37
C GLY A 186 -15.90 1.47 6.79
N THR A 187 -15.32 0.27 6.89
CA THR A 187 -16.06 -0.97 7.23
C THR A 187 -16.31 -1.17 8.72
N GLY A 188 -15.77 -0.29 9.56
CA GLY A 188 -16.11 -0.29 10.98
C GLY A 188 -17.58 0.08 11.15
N THR A 189 -18.41 -0.86 11.61
CA THR A 189 -19.85 -0.73 11.86
C THR A 189 -20.19 0.28 12.99
N GLY A 190 -19.23 1.10 13.41
CA GLY A 190 -19.38 2.07 14.49
C GLY A 190 -19.17 3.51 14.01
N THR A 191 -20.25 4.25 13.85
CA THR A 191 -20.28 5.70 14.13
C THR A 191 -19.97 5.96 15.63
N GLY A 192 -19.50 4.92 16.33
CA GLY A 192 -19.32 4.92 17.78
C GLY A 192 -17.95 5.43 18.19
N THR A 193 -17.93 6.03 19.36
CA THR A 193 -16.80 6.53 20.13
C THR A 193 -15.56 5.62 20.17
N GLY A 194 -15.71 4.29 19.96
CA GLY A 194 -14.61 3.33 19.96
C GLY A 194 -13.65 3.43 18.76
N THR A 195 -14.13 3.82 17.57
CA THR A 195 -13.27 3.99 16.39
C THR A 195 -12.46 5.29 16.49
N LEU A 196 -13.11 6.36 16.97
CA LEU A 196 -12.48 7.66 17.20
C LEU A 196 -11.47 7.60 18.34
N ALA A 197 -11.77 6.87 19.41
CA ALA A 197 -10.82 6.65 20.52
C ALA A 197 -9.56 5.88 20.07
N ARG A 198 -9.69 4.91 19.14
CA ARG A 198 -8.52 4.23 18.56
C ARG A 198 -7.65 5.15 17.72
N VAL A 199 -8.29 6.05 16.95
CA VAL A 199 -7.55 7.04 16.15
C VAL A 199 -6.81 7.99 17.06
N ALA A 200 -7.45 8.50 18.11
CA ALA A 200 -6.80 9.35 19.11
C ALA A 200 -5.61 8.64 19.78
N ALA A 201 -5.79 7.40 20.23
CA ALA A 201 -4.70 6.60 20.82
C ALA A 201 -3.53 6.35 19.85
N LYS A 202 -3.79 6.22 18.54
CA LYS A 202 -2.73 6.17 17.54
C LYS A 202 -1.92 7.46 17.48
N LEU A 203 -2.59 8.63 17.60
CA LEU A 203 -1.89 9.92 17.57
C LEU A 203 -0.96 10.13 18.78
N ASP A 204 -1.28 9.56 19.94
CA ASP A 204 -0.38 9.58 21.09
C ASP A 204 0.95 8.91 20.76
N GLY A 205 0.92 7.73 20.14
CA GLY A 205 2.13 7.04 19.70
C GLY A 205 2.94 7.80 18.64
N TYR A 206 2.29 8.52 17.73
CA TYR A 206 3.00 9.38 16.75
C TYR A 206 3.63 10.62 17.42
N ARG A 207 3.00 11.17 18.47
CA ARG A 207 3.58 12.25 19.25
C ARG A 207 4.82 11.78 20.00
N ASP A 208 4.72 10.64 20.70
CA ASP A 208 5.85 10.06 21.43
C ASP A 208 7.03 9.76 20.48
N LEU A 209 6.73 9.26 19.28
CA LEU A 209 7.74 9.04 18.24
C LEU A 209 8.37 10.37 17.77
N ALA A 210 7.56 11.40 17.52
CA ALA A 210 8.05 12.71 17.09
C ALA A 210 8.93 13.38 18.18
N GLU A 211 8.59 13.20 19.45
CA GLU A 211 9.42 13.65 20.58
C GLU A 211 10.74 12.89 20.65
N ALA A 212 10.70 11.56 20.47
CA ALA A 212 11.90 10.73 20.50
C ALA A 212 12.88 11.02 19.34
N GLU A 213 12.37 11.31 18.15
CA GLU A 213 13.19 11.61 16.97
C GLU A 213 13.49 13.12 16.79
N GLY A 214 12.85 13.99 17.56
CA GLY A 214 12.99 15.45 17.45
C GLY A 214 12.38 16.04 16.18
N ALA A 215 11.56 15.26 15.44
CA ALA A 215 10.91 15.70 14.20
C ALA A 215 9.55 15.02 14.03
N ALA A 216 8.53 15.79 13.67
CA ALA A 216 7.20 15.27 13.36
C ALA A 216 7.04 15.07 11.85
N ARG A 217 6.66 13.86 11.42
CA ARG A 217 6.27 13.59 10.04
C ARG A 217 4.76 13.76 9.87
N PRO A 218 4.27 14.21 8.71
CA PRO A 218 2.85 14.22 8.39
C PRO A 218 2.21 12.84 8.55
N VAL A 219 1.06 12.79 9.22
CA VAL A 219 0.20 11.60 9.31
C VAL A 219 -0.98 11.80 8.36
N LEU A 220 -1.03 11.00 7.31
CA LEU A 220 -1.97 11.10 6.22
C LEU A 220 -3.11 10.10 6.38
N PHE A 221 -4.31 10.59 6.62
CA PHE A 221 -5.50 9.74 6.66
C PHE A 221 -6.11 9.62 5.26
N TRP A 222 -6.00 8.43 4.67
CA TRP A 222 -6.54 8.08 3.36
C TRP A 222 -7.85 7.31 3.52
N LEU A 223 -8.97 7.96 3.23
CA LEU A 223 -10.30 7.41 3.47
C LEU A 223 -10.89 6.77 2.22
N ALA A 224 -11.39 5.54 2.33
CA ALA A 224 -12.15 4.89 1.26
C ALA A 224 -13.50 5.58 1.00
N GLN A 225 -14.08 6.25 2.01
CA GLN A 225 -15.39 6.90 1.94
C GLN A 225 -15.29 8.38 2.28
N PRO A 226 -15.63 9.30 1.33
CA PRO A 226 -15.49 10.75 1.55
C PRO A 226 -16.40 11.28 2.67
N GLY A 227 -17.57 10.68 2.86
CA GLY A 227 -18.50 11.09 3.91
C GLY A 227 -17.99 10.94 5.35
N ARG A 228 -16.89 10.21 5.54
CA ARG A 228 -16.25 10.04 6.86
C ARG A 228 -15.27 11.16 7.21
N GLU A 229 -14.78 11.90 6.22
CA GLU A 229 -13.75 12.93 6.42
C GLU A 229 -14.16 13.99 7.46
N PRO A 230 -15.37 14.57 7.44
CA PRO A 230 -15.74 15.58 8.44
C PRO A 230 -15.79 15.06 9.88
N ALA A 231 -16.24 13.83 10.08
CA ALA A 231 -16.30 13.22 11.41
C ALA A 231 -14.89 12.88 11.94
N LEU A 232 -14.02 12.36 11.06
CA LEU A 232 -12.64 12.10 11.40
C LEU A 232 -11.91 13.39 11.77
N ARG A 233 -12.04 14.44 10.98
CA ARG A 233 -11.39 15.74 11.24
C ARG A 233 -11.79 16.33 12.59
N ARG A 234 -13.08 16.27 12.94
CA ARG A 234 -13.53 16.68 14.28
C ARG A 234 -12.89 15.88 15.41
N ALA A 235 -12.72 14.58 15.21
CA ALA A 235 -12.08 13.73 16.22
C ALA A 235 -10.58 13.98 16.38
N LEU A 236 -9.94 14.54 15.38
CA LEU A 236 -8.51 14.87 15.36
C LEU A 236 -8.24 16.33 15.78
N GLU A 237 -9.28 17.14 16.02
CA GLU A 237 -9.13 18.53 16.46
C GLU A 237 -8.28 18.61 17.74
N GLY A 238 -7.40 19.62 17.79
CA GLY A 238 -6.53 19.86 18.94
C GLY A 238 -5.22 19.08 18.95
N THR A 239 -4.95 18.19 17.97
CA THR A 239 -3.62 17.58 17.86
C THR A 239 -2.60 18.60 17.36
N ALA A 240 -1.40 18.58 17.95
CA ALA A 240 -0.25 19.37 17.48
C ALA A 240 0.51 18.72 16.33
N LEU A 241 0.20 17.45 15.99
CA LEU A 241 0.86 16.73 14.90
C LEU A 241 0.42 17.30 13.53
N PRO A 242 1.31 17.27 12.53
CA PRO A 242 0.97 17.61 11.16
C PRO A 242 0.10 16.49 10.56
N VAL A 243 -1.22 16.67 10.60
CA VAL A 243 -2.20 15.70 10.08
C VAL A 243 -2.88 16.28 8.85
N ALA A 244 -3.07 15.44 7.82
CA ALA A 244 -3.90 15.77 6.68
C ALA A 244 -4.84 14.61 6.32
N THR A 245 -6.01 14.95 5.76
CA THR A 245 -7.05 14.00 5.37
C THR A 245 -7.37 14.12 3.88
N ALA A 246 -7.64 13.00 3.23
CA ALA A 246 -8.15 12.96 1.87
C ALA A 246 -8.97 11.69 1.64
N ALA A 247 -9.91 11.72 0.70
CA ALA A 247 -10.68 10.55 0.27
C ALA A 247 -10.13 10.01 -1.05
N ALA A 248 -10.06 8.68 -1.19
CA ALA A 248 -9.50 7.99 -2.35
C ALA A 248 -10.20 8.32 -3.68
N CYS A 249 -11.46 8.74 -3.64
CA CYS A 249 -12.23 9.12 -4.82
C CYS A 249 -11.95 10.55 -5.32
N THR A 250 -11.15 11.35 -4.62
CA THR A 250 -10.92 12.77 -4.96
C THR A 250 -9.79 12.98 -5.97
N GLY A 251 -8.99 11.96 -6.28
CA GLY A 251 -7.89 12.03 -7.23
C GLY A 251 -6.67 11.23 -6.79
N SER A 252 -5.53 11.47 -7.45
CA SER A 252 -4.26 10.86 -7.06
C SER A 252 -3.78 11.42 -5.71
N PRO A 253 -3.20 10.59 -4.84
CA PRO A 253 -2.62 11.08 -3.59
C PRO A 253 -1.47 12.09 -3.78
N ALA A 254 -0.89 12.19 -4.97
CA ALA A 254 0.10 13.23 -5.29
C ALA A 254 -0.51 14.60 -5.57
N ASP A 255 -1.82 14.65 -5.92
CA ASP A 255 -2.51 15.87 -6.33
C ASP A 255 -2.99 16.71 -5.14
N ALA A 256 -3.64 17.85 -5.44
CA ALA A 256 -4.22 18.75 -4.44
C ALA A 256 -5.52 18.16 -3.85
N VAL A 257 -5.38 17.04 -3.14
CA VAL A 257 -6.47 16.32 -2.47
C VAL A 257 -6.42 16.42 -0.95
N TRP A 258 -5.30 16.88 -0.38
CA TRP A 258 -5.04 16.88 1.05
C TRP A 258 -5.58 18.12 1.74
N LEU A 259 -6.38 17.92 2.76
CA LEU A 259 -6.86 18.97 3.63
C LEU A 259 -6.14 18.88 4.98
N ALA A 260 -5.20 19.81 5.23
CA ALA A 260 -4.48 19.86 6.48
C ALA A 260 -5.43 20.12 7.66
N LEU A 261 -5.15 19.56 8.83
CA LEU A 261 -5.96 19.77 10.01
C LEU A 261 -5.90 21.23 10.44
N GLY A 262 -7.03 21.79 10.87
CA GLY A 262 -7.16 23.21 11.17
C GLY A 262 -7.42 24.11 9.95
N GLU A 263 -7.37 23.58 8.73
CA GLU A 263 -7.67 24.30 7.48
C GLU A 263 -9.03 23.89 6.91
N ALA A 264 -9.75 24.84 6.33
CA ALA A 264 -11.01 24.58 5.66
C ALA A 264 -10.83 24.43 4.13
N ALA A 265 -9.87 25.14 3.55
CA ALA A 265 -9.51 25.15 2.12
C ALA A 265 -8.25 26.04 1.93
N PRO A 266 -7.52 25.97 0.79
CA PRO A 266 -7.65 24.99 -0.27
C PRO A 266 -7.01 23.64 0.09
N ARG A 267 -7.32 22.57 -0.67
CA ARG A 267 -6.59 21.33 -0.56
C ARG A 267 -5.18 21.48 -1.13
N ARG A 268 -4.23 20.77 -0.53
CA ARG A 268 -2.80 20.83 -0.85
C ARG A 268 -2.39 19.59 -1.64
N ARG A 269 -1.32 19.74 -2.41
CA ARG A 269 -0.58 18.63 -3.00
C ARG A 269 0.23 17.91 -1.91
N LEU A 270 0.56 16.64 -2.15
CA LEU A 270 1.35 15.86 -1.20
C LEU A 270 2.68 16.52 -0.84
N ILE A 271 3.40 17.03 -1.83
CA ILE A 271 4.71 17.68 -1.61
C ILE A 271 4.62 18.95 -0.76
N GLU A 272 3.51 19.67 -0.80
CA GLU A 272 3.27 20.89 -0.02
C GLU A 272 3.04 20.63 1.48
N LEU A 273 2.93 19.36 1.89
CA LEU A 273 2.81 18.97 3.29
C LEU A 273 4.18 18.91 4.00
N ALA A 274 5.29 18.99 3.26
CA ALA A 274 6.66 19.00 3.81
C ALA A 274 6.93 20.21 4.72
N GLU A 275 6.34 21.37 4.41
CA GLU A 275 6.62 22.65 5.07
C GLU A 275 6.21 22.72 6.55
N ARG A 276 5.36 21.80 7.04
CA ARG A 276 4.86 21.77 8.41
C ARG A 276 5.52 20.74 9.33
N ALA A 277 6.51 20.02 8.84
CA ALA A 277 7.23 19.00 9.62
C ALA A 277 8.20 19.62 10.66
N THR A 278 8.38 20.93 10.67
CA THR A 278 9.18 21.62 11.68
C THR A 278 8.33 21.88 12.92
N VAL A 279 8.69 21.23 14.03
CA VAL A 279 8.13 21.52 15.37
C VAL A 279 8.43 22.99 15.69
N PRO A 280 7.43 23.84 16.06
CA PRO A 280 7.74 25.16 16.56
C PRO A 280 8.58 25.00 17.83
N SER A 281 9.80 25.55 17.83
CA SER A 281 10.62 25.67 19.03
C SER A 281 9.83 26.42 20.08
N ARG A 282 9.74 25.83 21.26
CA ARG A 282 9.20 26.48 22.49
C ARG A 282 10.06 27.63 22.92
#